data_1ed0c5ea0aa21dbcd8a48352d333086e
#
_entry.id   1ed0c5ea0aa21dbcd8a48352d333086e
#
_cell.length_a   1.000
_cell.length_b   1.000
_cell.length_c   1.000
_cell.angle_alpha   90.00
_cell.angle_beta   90.00
_cell.angle_gamma   90.00
#
_symmetry.space_group_name_H-M   'P 1'
#
loop_
_entity.id
_entity.type
_entity.pdbx_description
1 polymer ?
#
loop_
_entity_poly.entity_id
_entity_poly.type
_entity_poly.pdbx_seq_one_letter_code
_entity_poly.pdbx_strand_id
1 'polypeptide(L)'
;MEITKIYKRMEKYFIKKPIWFNALLVLACMFILVCIYKKLTPVKEGFVEQREKFLEKKGFDLYDDFYVNIYDQLFYREIVNLYEVGSIQNITKPTNESNILQIGSGTGHVAEEFRKENIKVTGLDESKSMVKFAKEEYPSINFKVGSPMKAMIFAPEQFTHILCLNMSYYYYKDKATLLQNIYNWLKPGGFFAVQLVDKNKFDPVVPAGKPFVMVNPQKFAKKRITDSKVVF
;
A
#
# COMPACT_ATOMS: atom_id res chain seq x y z
N MET A 1 45.08 34.61 37.98
CA MET A 1 46.00 33.86 38.86
C MET A 1 45.38 32.60 39.51
N GLU A 2 44.08 32.51 39.72
CA GLU A 2 43.43 31.31 40.28
C GLU A 2 43.26 30.17 39.30
N ILE A 3 42.88 30.43 38.05
CA ILE A 3 42.65 29.42 37.01
C ILE A 3 43.91 28.55 36.75
N THR A 4 45.07 29.20 36.72
CA THR A 4 46.37 28.50 36.52
C THR A 4 46.75 27.58 37.66
N LYS A 5 46.33 27.91 38.88
CA LYS A 5 46.53 27.04 40.05
C LYS A 5 45.59 25.83 40.03
N ILE A 6 44.34 26.01 39.61
CA ILE A 6 43.35 24.93 39.44
C ILE A 6 43.84 23.97 38.37
N TYR A 7 44.27 24.47 37.20
CA TYR A 7 44.76 23.64 36.10
C TYR A 7 45.95 22.75 36.54
N LYS A 8 46.96 23.32 37.16
CA LYS A 8 48.12 22.56 37.64
C LYS A 8 47.73 21.50 38.72
N ARG A 9 46.70 21.77 39.50
CA ARG A 9 46.21 20.84 40.50
C ARG A 9 45.45 19.67 39.85
N MET A 10 44.70 19.93 38.84
CA MET A 10 44.03 18.92 38.03
C MET A 10 45.02 18.06 37.24
N GLU A 11 45.95 18.65 36.55
CA GLU A 11 47.01 17.96 35.82
C GLU A 11 47.76 16.95 36.71
N LYS A 12 48.16 17.37 37.92
CA LYS A 12 48.86 16.53 38.90
C LYS A 12 47.97 15.39 39.41
N TYR A 13 46.64 15.57 39.44
CA TYR A 13 45.70 14.53 39.84
C TYR A 13 45.54 13.47 38.75
N PHE A 14 45.43 13.87 37.49
CA PHE A 14 45.24 12.97 36.33
C PHE A 14 46.48 12.16 35.98
N ILE A 15 47.68 12.74 36.12
CA ILE A 15 48.95 12.04 35.84
C ILE A 15 49.19 10.88 36.83
N LYS A 16 48.65 10.96 38.06
CA LYS A 16 48.80 9.91 39.08
C LYS A 16 47.82 8.76 38.97
N LYS A 17 46.82 8.84 38.06
CA LYS A 17 45.80 7.80 37.90
C LYS A 17 46.15 6.88 36.74
N PRO A 18 45.75 5.58 36.80
CA PRO A 18 45.98 4.67 35.69
C PRO A 18 45.22 5.11 34.43
N ILE A 19 45.78 4.77 33.27
CA ILE A 19 45.25 5.18 31.95
C ILE A 19 43.77 4.83 31.79
N TRP A 20 43.36 3.65 32.27
CA TRP A 20 41.96 3.22 32.19
C TRP A 20 41.01 4.14 32.96
N PHE A 21 41.44 4.70 34.10
CA PHE A 21 40.62 5.65 34.87
C PHE A 21 40.41 6.97 34.13
N ASN A 22 41.45 7.48 33.49
CA ASN A 22 41.35 8.70 32.67
C ASN A 22 40.46 8.46 31.44
N ALA A 23 40.55 7.27 30.81
CA ALA A 23 39.67 6.89 29.71
C ALA A 23 38.18 6.82 30.12
N LEU A 24 37.87 6.21 31.28
CA LEU A 24 36.52 6.21 31.83
C LEU A 24 35.99 7.60 32.12
N LEU A 25 36.80 8.47 32.61
CA LEU A 25 36.42 9.85 32.92
C LEU A 25 36.13 10.66 31.66
N VAL A 26 36.90 10.46 30.57
CA VAL A 26 36.65 11.04 29.28
C VAL A 26 35.33 10.51 28.69
N LEU A 27 35.08 9.21 28.79
CA LEU A 27 33.80 8.62 28.35
C LEU A 27 32.61 9.16 29.15
N ALA A 28 32.74 9.31 30.46
CA ALA A 28 31.73 9.90 31.32
C ALA A 28 31.42 11.36 30.91
N CYS A 29 32.47 12.15 30.68
CA CYS A 29 32.32 13.53 30.19
C CYS A 29 31.62 13.59 28.81
N MET A 30 32.03 12.73 27.88
CA MET A 30 31.35 12.62 26.58
C MET A 30 29.88 12.23 26.73
N PHE A 31 29.57 11.27 27.59
CA PHE A 31 28.19 10.87 27.86
C PHE A 31 27.37 12.01 28.44
N ILE A 32 27.92 12.75 29.40
CA ILE A 32 27.28 13.94 29.98
C ILE A 32 27.02 15.01 28.90
N LEU A 33 28.02 15.26 28.03
CA LEU A 33 27.87 16.21 26.93
C LEU A 33 26.77 15.77 25.96
N VAL A 34 26.68 14.49 25.61
CA VAL A 34 25.60 13.95 24.77
C VAL A 34 24.25 14.10 25.45
N CYS A 35 24.16 13.86 26.77
CA CYS A 35 22.91 14.06 27.51
C CYS A 35 22.49 15.52 27.56
N ILE A 36 23.44 16.44 27.76
CA ILE A 36 23.20 17.89 27.73
C ILE A 36 22.77 18.31 26.32
N TYR A 37 23.46 17.85 25.28
CA TYR A 37 23.13 18.12 23.89
C TYR A 37 21.70 17.64 23.55
N LYS A 38 21.33 16.41 23.92
CA LYS A 38 19.96 15.90 23.74
C LYS A 38 18.91 16.70 24.51
N LYS A 39 19.24 17.24 25.68
CA LYS A 39 18.33 18.08 26.46
C LYS A 39 18.18 19.49 25.89
N LEU A 40 19.27 20.06 25.33
CA LEU A 40 19.27 21.40 24.73
C LEU A 40 18.73 21.41 23.29
N THR A 41 18.90 20.28 22.60
CA THR A 41 18.35 20.05 21.25
C THR A 41 17.37 18.88 21.34
N PRO A 42 16.16 19.09 21.92
CA PRO A 42 15.15 18.04 21.86
C PRO A 42 14.90 17.80 20.36
N VAL A 43 15.26 16.61 19.91
CA VAL A 43 14.80 16.13 18.60
C VAL A 43 13.29 16.20 18.72
N LYS A 44 12.67 17.15 18.04
CA LYS A 44 11.24 17.12 17.82
C LYS A 44 11.02 15.87 16.96
N GLU A 45 10.79 14.74 17.61
CA GLU A 45 10.29 13.58 16.93
C GLU A 45 9.03 14.06 16.22
N GLY A 46 9.08 14.05 14.92
CA GLY A 46 8.15 14.29 13.85
C GLY A 46 6.72 14.77 14.07
N PHE A 47 6.27 15.00 15.28
CA PHE A 47 5.02 15.67 15.60
C PHE A 47 5.27 17.15 15.82
N VAL A 48 5.53 17.87 14.72
CA VAL A 48 5.26 19.32 14.71
C VAL A 48 3.81 19.43 15.18
N GLU A 49 3.54 20.29 16.18
CA GLU A 49 2.16 20.65 16.56
C GLU A 49 1.40 20.90 15.26
N GLN A 50 0.48 20.01 14.94
CA GLN A 50 -0.26 20.12 13.69
C GLN A 50 -1.22 21.27 13.84
N ARG A 51 -0.87 22.39 13.25
CA ARG A 51 -1.68 23.61 13.25
C ARG A 51 -2.87 23.53 12.32
N GLU A 52 -2.82 22.57 11.37
CA GLU A 52 -3.88 22.35 10.39
C GLU A 52 -4.71 21.13 10.76
N LYS A 53 -6.01 21.19 10.46
CA LYS A 53 -6.87 20.01 10.59
C LYS A 53 -6.38 18.89 9.68
N PHE A 54 -6.42 17.66 10.17
CA PHE A 54 -6.23 16.48 9.32
C PHE A 54 -7.21 16.52 8.15
N LEU A 55 -6.71 16.34 6.95
CA LEU A 55 -7.57 16.14 5.79
C LEU A 55 -8.13 14.72 5.86
N GLU A 56 -9.40 14.58 6.18
CA GLU A 56 -10.10 13.30 6.19
C GLU A 56 -10.66 13.04 4.79
N LYS A 57 -10.23 11.95 4.16
CA LYS A 57 -10.74 11.48 2.86
C LYS A 57 -11.44 10.15 3.05
N LYS A 58 -12.54 9.95 2.30
CA LYS A 58 -13.38 8.74 2.37
C LYS A 58 -13.68 8.20 0.98
N GLY A 59 -13.83 6.89 0.88
CA GLY A 59 -14.18 6.24 -0.38
C GLY A 59 -13.13 6.47 -1.47
N PHE A 60 -13.60 6.78 -2.68
CA PHE A 60 -12.71 6.97 -3.83
C PHE A 60 -11.85 8.23 -3.76
N ASP A 61 -12.20 9.22 -2.93
CA ASP A 61 -11.39 10.43 -2.73
C ASP A 61 -10.04 10.14 -2.05
N LEU A 62 -9.92 8.97 -1.41
CA LEU A 62 -8.67 8.50 -0.85
C LEU A 62 -7.59 8.30 -1.93
N TYR A 63 -7.99 7.86 -3.12
CA TYR A 63 -7.10 7.53 -4.22
C TYR A 63 -6.72 8.77 -5.03
N ASP A 64 -6.11 9.75 -4.36
CA ASP A 64 -5.55 10.96 -4.96
C ASP A 64 -4.11 10.77 -5.45
N ASP A 65 -3.52 11.82 -6.02
CA ASP A 65 -2.16 11.78 -6.57
C ASP A 65 -1.10 11.42 -5.52
N PHE A 66 -1.28 11.86 -4.25
CA PHE A 66 -0.35 11.48 -3.18
C PHE A 66 -0.43 9.99 -2.88
N TYR A 67 -1.64 9.47 -2.68
CA TYR A 67 -1.85 8.08 -2.31
C TYR A 67 -1.42 7.10 -3.42
N VAL A 68 -1.69 7.46 -4.68
CA VAL A 68 -1.30 6.65 -5.85
C VAL A 68 0.21 6.45 -5.92
N ASN A 69 1.00 7.50 -5.64
CA ASN A 69 2.47 7.43 -5.68
C ASN A 69 3.07 6.46 -4.63
N ILE A 70 2.35 6.18 -3.56
CA ILE A 70 2.79 5.26 -2.51
C ILE A 70 2.03 3.93 -2.52
N TYR A 71 0.97 3.83 -3.33
CA TYR A 71 0.04 2.69 -3.34
C TYR A 71 0.76 1.37 -3.57
N ASP A 72 1.59 1.29 -4.57
CA ASP A 72 2.30 0.06 -4.91
C ASP A 72 3.30 -0.36 -3.83
N GLN A 73 3.88 0.60 -3.11
CA GLN A 73 4.78 0.29 -2.00
C GLN A 73 4.00 -0.29 -0.80
N LEU A 74 2.75 0.11 -0.63
CA LEU A 74 1.90 -0.34 0.48
C LEU A 74 1.20 -1.67 0.17
N PHE A 75 0.68 -1.84 -1.05
CA PHE A 75 -0.28 -2.90 -1.36
C PHE A 75 0.17 -3.87 -2.45
N TYR A 76 0.98 -3.43 -3.42
CA TYR A 76 1.37 -4.31 -4.51
C TYR A 76 2.34 -5.39 -4.05
N ARG A 77 1.98 -6.63 -4.34
CA ARG A 77 2.81 -7.82 -4.11
C ARG A 77 2.83 -8.65 -5.39
N GLU A 78 3.96 -8.65 -6.06
CA GLU A 78 4.15 -9.32 -7.34
C GLU A 78 3.74 -10.81 -7.30
N ILE A 79 4.18 -11.55 -6.29
CA ILE A 79 3.86 -12.98 -6.15
C ILE A 79 2.35 -13.22 -6.07
N VAL A 80 1.62 -12.36 -5.35
CA VAL A 80 0.16 -12.48 -5.23
C VAL A 80 -0.51 -12.17 -6.56
N ASN A 81 -0.06 -11.10 -7.22
CA ASN A 81 -0.56 -10.71 -8.53
C ASN A 81 -0.37 -11.83 -9.57
N LEU A 82 0.83 -12.40 -9.66
CA LEU A 82 1.14 -13.50 -10.56
C LEU A 82 0.31 -14.76 -10.25
N TYR A 83 0.11 -15.08 -8.98
CA TYR A 83 -0.73 -16.20 -8.57
C TYR A 83 -2.20 -16.01 -8.97
N GLU A 84 -2.76 -14.83 -8.76
CA GLU A 84 -4.15 -14.50 -9.12
C GLU A 84 -4.34 -14.55 -10.64
N VAL A 85 -3.46 -13.92 -11.40
CA VAL A 85 -3.49 -13.92 -12.87
C VAL A 85 -3.32 -15.36 -13.40
N GLY A 86 -2.33 -16.10 -12.91
CA GLY A 86 -2.10 -17.49 -13.31
C GLY A 86 -3.27 -18.40 -12.98
N SER A 87 -3.95 -18.19 -11.85
CA SER A 87 -5.16 -18.94 -11.49
C SER A 87 -6.30 -18.68 -12.47
N ILE A 88 -6.52 -17.41 -12.85
CA ILE A 88 -7.54 -17.04 -13.85
C ILE A 88 -7.21 -17.66 -15.20
N GLN A 89 -5.95 -17.55 -15.65
CA GLN A 89 -5.48 -18.12 -16.93
C GLN A 89 -5.68 -19.64 -16.98
N ASN A 90 -5.35 -20.35 -15.91
CA ASN A 90 -5.50 -21.79 -15.84
C ASN A 90 -6.95 -22.26 -15.93
N ILE A 91 -7.88 -21.50 -15.32
CA ILE A 91 -9.31 -21.86 -15.27
C ILE A 91 -10.03 -21.43 -16.53
N THR A 92 -9.81 -20.18 -16.99
CA THR A 92 -10.60 -19.57 -18.06
C THR A 92 -9.93 -19.64 -19.43
N LYS A 93 -8.63 -19.94 -19.47
CA LYS A 93 -7.80 -20.14 -20.67
C LYS A 93 -7.99 -19.02 -21.71
N PRO A 94 -7.77 -17.74 -21.34
CA PRO A 94 -7.90 -16.66 -22.30
C PRO A 94 -6.87 -16.79 -23.43
N THR A 95 -7.26 -16.36 -24.61
CA THR A 95 -6.43 -16.38 -25.83
C THR A 95 -6.19 -14.96 -26.34
N ASN A 96 -5.41 -14.80 -27.40
CA ASN A 96 -5.20 -13.53 -28.07
C ASN A 96 -6.50 -12.90 -28.65
N GLU A 97 -7.56 -13.70 -28.85
CA GLU A 97 -8.89 -13.23 -29.25
C GLU A 97 -9.73 -12.77 -28.06
N SER A 98 -9.28 -13.03 -26.86
CA SER A 98 -9.99 -12.61 -25.65
C SER A 98 -9.92 -11.08 -25.46
N ASN A 99 -11.02 -10.53 -24.93
CA ASN A 99 -11.12 -9.12 -24.57
C ASN A 99 -11.50 -9.03 -23.10
N ILE A 100 -10.57 -8.57 -22.27
CA ILE A 100 -10.71 -8.56 -20.82
C ILE A 100 -11.08 -7.15 -20.35
N LEU A 101 -12.03 -7.04 -19.43
CA LEU A 101 -12.27 -5.84 -18.62
C LEU A 101 -11.81 -6.09 -17.18
N GLN A 102 -10.95 -5.24 -16.67
CA GLN A 102 -10.62 -5.19 -15.25
C GLN A 102 -11.36 -4.04 -14.57
N ILE A 103 -12.26 -4.33 -13.64
CA ILE A 103 -12.96 -3.35 -12.80
C ILE A 103 -12.12 -3.09 -11.55
N GLY A 104 -11.88 -1.81 -11.22
CA GLY A 104 -10.95 -1.41 -10.17
C GLY A 104 -9.51 -1.72 -10.58
N SER A 105 -9.10 -1.20 -11.77
CA SER A 105 -7.79 -1.53 -12.34
C SER A 105 -6.60 -0.94 -11.56
N GLY A 106 -6.85 0.06 -10.70
CA GLY A 106 -5.82 0.69 -9.89
C GLY A 106 -4.64 1.17 -10.71
N THR A 107 -3.43 0.82 -10.27
CA THR A 107 -2.16 1.16 -10.94
C THR A 107 -1.84 0.33 -12.18
N GLY A 108 -2.67 -0.67 -12.54
CA GLY A 108 -2.62 -1.37 -13.83
C GLY A 108 -1.82 -2.67 -13.88
N HIS A 109 -1.21 -3.11 -12.79
CA HIS A 109 -0.34 -4.31 -12.79
C HIS A 109 -1.01 -5.59 -13.31
N VAL A 110 -2.26 -5.86 -12.91
CA VAL A 110 -2.99 -7.05 -13.40
C VAL A 110 -3.23 -6.96 -14.91
N ALA A 111 -3.61 -5.78 -15.39
CA ALA A 111 -3.84 -5.56 -16.82
C ALA A 111 -2.54 -5.80 -17.62
N GLU A 112 -1.39 -5.38 -17.08
CA GLU A 112 -0.09 -5.58 -17.73
C GLU A 112 0.29 -7.06 -17.85
N GLU A 113 -0.01 -7.90 -16.86
CA GLU A 113 0.28 -9.32 -16.94
C GLU A 113 -0.47 -9.99 -18.10
N PHE A 114 -1.75 -9.67 -18.31
CA PHE A 114 -2.49 -10.17 -19.46
C PHE A 114 -1.99 -9.58 -20.79
N ARG A 115 -1.58 -8.31 -20.81
CA ARG A 115 -1.02 -7.68 -22.01
C ARG A 115 0.29 -8.35 -22.45
N LYS A 116 1.14 -8.78 -21.50
CA LYS A 116 2.38 -9.53 -21.79
C LYS A 116 2.11 -10.82 -22.56
N GLU A 117 0.95 -11.42 -22.35
CA GLU A 117 0.45 -12.61 -23.06
C GLU A 117 -0.26 -12.27 -24.39
N ASN A 118 -0.14 -11.03 -24.87
CA ASN A 118 -0.83 -10.53 -26.07
C ASN A 118 -2.37 -10.57 -25.99
N ILE A 119 -2.92 -10.53 -24.78
CA ILE A 119 -4.36 -10.48 -24.54
C ILE A 119 -4.82 -9.02 -24.45
N LYS A 120 -5.91 -8.69 -25.13
CA LYS A 120 -6.49 -7.35 -25.09
C LYS A 120 -7.13 -7.10 -23.74
N VAL A 121 -6.72 -6.00 -23.07
CA VAL A 121 -7.25 -5.61 -21.76
C VAL A 121 -7.71 -4.17 -21.77
N THR A 122 -8.81 -3.92 -21.09
CA THR A 122 -9.29 -2.58 -20.74
C THR A 122 -9.37 -2.47 -19.23
N GLY A 123 -8.70 -1.48 -18.64
CA GLY A 123 -8.82 -1.15 -17.23
C GLY A 123 -9.90 -0.08 -17.00
N LEU A 124 -10.75 -0.28 -15.99
CA LEU A 124 -11.74 0.68 -15.53
C LEU A 124 -11.49 1.01 -14.07
N ASP A 125 -11.35 2.28 -13.73
CA ASP A 125 -11.21 2.74 -12.35
C ASP A 125 -11.96 4.06 -12.14
N GLU A 126 -12.52 4.29 -10.95
CA GLU A 126 -13.21 5.53 -10.62
C GLU A 126 -12.24 6.67 -10.30
N SER A 127 -11.02 6.35 -9.83
CA SER A 127 -10.00 7.33 -9.52
C SER A 127 -9.30 7.84 -10.79
N LYS A 128 -9.38 9.16 -10.99
CA LYS A 128 -8.65 9.81 -12.08
C LYS A 128 -7.13 9.68 -11.91
N SER A 129 -6.64 9.75 -10.67
CA SER A 129 -5.21 9.65 -10.35
C SER A 129 -4.67 8.24 -10.61
N MET A 130 -5.43 7.19 -10.26
CA MET A 130 -5.08 5.80 -10.59
C MET A 130 -4.99 5.60 -12.09
N VAL A 131 -6.01 6.03 -12.84
CA VAL A 131 -6.04 5.90 -14.31
C VAL A 131 -4.91 6.70 -14.96
N LYS A 132 -4.61 7.90 -14.46
CA LYS A 132 -3.49 8.70 -14.96
C LYS A 132 -2.17 7.96 -14.78
N PHE A 133 -1.89 7.48 -13.57
CA PHE A 133 -0.70 6.71 -13.24
C PHE A 133 -0.59 5.45 -14.11
N ALA A 134 -1.67 4.66 -14.21
CA ALA A 134 -1.68 3.45 -15.02
C ALA A 134 -1.41 3.70 -16.51
N LYS A 135 -1.90 4.81 -17.08
CA LYS A 135 -1.61 5.21 -18.47
C LYS A 135 -0.16 5.65 -18.68
N GLU A 136 0.44 6.30 -17.69
CA GLU A 136 1.83 6.72 -17.74
C GLU A 136 2.76 5.51 -17.66
N GLU A 137 2.44 4.54 -16.79
CA GLU A 137 3.23 3.33 -16.60
C GLU A 137 3.04 2.30 -17.73
N TYR A 138 1.79 2.14 -18.22
CA TYR A 138 1.45 1.15 -19.26
C TYR A 138 0.69 1.80 -20.44
N PRO A 139 1.38 2.60 -21.28
CA PRO A 139 0.74 3.40 -22.34
C PRO A 139 0.07 2.57 -23.44
N SER A 140 0.42 1.29 -23.57
CA SER A 140 -0.16 0.36 -24.53
C SER A 140 -1.53 -0.21 -24.12
N ILE A 141 -1.94 0.00 -22.86
CA ILE A 141 -3.20 -0.52 -22.33
C ILE A 141 -4.25 0.59 -22.31
N ASN A 142 -5.49 0.23 -22.64
CA ASN A 142 -6.60 1.16 -22.58
C ASN A 142 -7.14 1.26 -21.17
N PHE A 143 -6.85 2.36 -20.47
CA PHE A 143 -7.44 2.67 -19.17
C PHE A 143 -8.49 3.77 -19.27
N LYS A 144 -9.64 3.55 -18.62
CA LYS A 144 -10.80 4.46 -18.65
C LYS A 144 -11.20 4.87 -17.24
N VAL A 145 -11.40 6.17 -17.04
CA VAL A 145 -12.01 6.67 -15.79
C VAL A 145 -13.50 6.46 -15.87
N GLY A 146 -14.08 5.83 -14.86
CA GLY A 146 -15.53 5.66 -14.79
C GLY A 146 -15.99 4.65 -13.75
N SER A 147 -17.29 4.67 -13.50
CA SER A 147 -17.94 3.78 -12.53
C SER A 147 -18.60 2.59 -13.22
N PRO A 148 -18.41 1.36 -12.75
CA PRO A 148 -19.09 0.18 -13.27
C PRO A 148 -20.59 0.17 -12.93
N MET A 149 -21.04 1.14 -12.13
CA MET A 149 -22.47 1.35 -11.87
C MET A 149 -23.21 1.98 -13.05
N LYS A 150 -22.48 2.49 -14.06
CA LYS A 150 -23.04 3.12 -15.26
C LYS A 150 -23.14 2.11 -16.39
N ALA A 151 -24.33 1.59 -16.65
CA ALA A 151 -24.55 0.55 -17.67
C ALA A 151 -24.03 0.92 -19.06
N MET A 152 -24.16 2.18 -19.46
CA MET A 152 -23.78 2.67 -20.80
C MET A 152 -22.27 2.97 -20.96
N ILE A 153 -21.43 2.62 -19.99
CA ILE A 153 -19.98 2.87 -20.11
C ILE A 153 -19.31 1.96 -21.14
N PHE A 154 -19.89 0.78 -21.35
CA PHE A 154 -19.47 -0.19 -22.36
C PHE A 154 -20.67 -0.70 -23.15
N ALA A 155 -20.41 -1.22 -24.37
CA ALA A 155 -21.42 -1.88 -25.17
C ALA A 155 -21.79 -3.26 -24.59
N PRO A 156 -23.02 -3.73 -24.79
CA PRO A 156 -23.39 -5.10 -24.46
C PRO A 156 -22.47 -6.12 -25.17
N GLU A 157 -22.24 -7.25 -24.53
CA GLU A 157 -21.46 -8.38 -25.06
C GLU A 157 -20.05 -7.98 -25.59
N GLN A 158 -19.44 -6.99 -24.95
CA GLN A 158 -18.15 -6.47 -25.39
C GLN A 158 -16.97 -7.34 -24.93
N PHE A 159 -17.08 -7.98 -23.75
CA PHE A 159 -15.96 -8.65 -23.10
C PHE A 159 -16.16 -10.16 -23.01
N THR A 160 -15.06 -10.90 -23.18
CA THR A 160 -15.01 -12.35 -22.93
C THR A 160 -14.76 -12.67 -21.47
N HIS A 161 -14.04 -11.77 -20.77
CA HIS A 161 -13.72 -11.91 -19.36
C HIS A 161 -13.90 -10.56 -18.67
N ILE A 162 -14.47 -10.58 -17.48
CA ILE A 162 -14.53 -9.43 -16.59
C ILE A 162 -13.92 -9.83 -15.25
N LEU A 163 -12.97 -9.03 -14.77
CA LEU A 163 -12.23 -9.26 -13.54
C LEU A 163 -12.56 -8.17 -12.52
N CYS A 164 -12.79 -8.57 -11.28
CA CYS A 164 -12.96 -7.67 -10.14
C CYS A 164 -12.09 -8.19 -8.99
N LEU A 165 -10.83 -7.77 -8.97
CA LEU A 165 -9.79 -8.22 -8.07
C LEU A 165 -9.46 -7.17 -7.01
N ASN A 166 -8.47 -7.45 -6.15
CA ASN A 166 -7.98 -6.51 -5.13
C ASN A 166 -9.08 -5.93 -4.24
N MET A 167 -10.03 -6.78 -3.83
CA MET A 167 -11.17 -6.39 -3.00
C MET A 167 -12.11 -5.35 -3.63
N SER A 168 -11.95 -4.99 -4.90
CA SER A 168 -12.72 -3.94 -5.59
C SER A 168 -14.24 -4.19 -5.52
N TYR A 169 -14.66 -5.45 -5.53
CA TYR A 169 -16.06 -5.82 -5.39
C TYR A 169 -16.74 -5.23 -4.15
N TYR A 170 -15.99 -5.09 -3.04
CA TYR A 170 -16.54 -4.63 -1.77
C TYR A 170 -16.82 -3.12 -1.72
N TYR A 171 -16.21 -2.33 -2.61
CA TYR A 171 -16.46 -0.89 -2.69
C TYR A 171 -17.84 -0.53 -3.22
N TYR A 172 -18.46 -1.40 -4.01
CA TYR A 172 -19.77 -1.15 -4.61
C TYR A 172 -20.89 -1.63 -3.67
N LYS A 173 -21.73 -0.70 -3.20
CA LYS A 173 -22.82 -1.04 -2.27
C LYS A 173 -23.94 -1.80 -2.97
N ASP A 174 -24.34 -1.35 -4.14
CA ASP A 174 -25.39 -1.99 -4.95
C ASP A 174 -24.78 -3.09 -5.83
N LYS A 175 -24.73 -4.29 -5.27
CA LYS A 175 -24.21 -5.48 -5.95
C LYS A 175 -25.12 -5.92 -7.11
N ALA A 176 -26.41 -5.69 -7.00
CA ALA A 176 -27.37 -6.09 -8.04
C ALA A 176 -27.11 -5.31 -9.33
N THR A 177 -27.01 -3.99 -9.24
CA THR A 177 -26.68 -3.15 -10.40
C THR A 177 -25.31 -3.48 -10.97
N LEU A 178 -24.29 -3.68 -10.11
CA LEU A 178 -22.95 -4.07 -10.57
C LEU A 178 -23.00 -5.37 -11.38
N LEU A 179 -23.61 -6.43 -10.82
CA LEU A 179 -23.66 -7.74 -11.47
C LEU A 179 -24.52 -7.70 -12.74
N GLN A 180 -25.60 -6.91 -12.78
CA GLN A 180 -26.40 -6.72 -13.99
C GLN A 180 -25.59 -6.07 -15.11
N ASN A 181 -24.79 -5.04 -14.79
CA ASN A 181 -23.93 -4.39 -15.77
C ASN A 181 -22.84 -5.34 -16.27
N ILE A 182 -22.20 -6.09 -15.36
CA ILE A 182 -21.21 -7.11 -15.72
C ILE A 182 -21.83 -8.15 -16.66
N TYR A 183 -23.03 -8.67 -16.32
CA TYR A 183 -23.73 -9.63 -17.15
C TYR A 183 -24.02 -9.09 -18.55
N ASN A 184 -24.49 -7.85 -18.65
CA ASN A 184 -24.78 -7.21 -19.93
C ASN A 184 -23.52 -6.98 -20.80
N TRP A 185 -22.37 -6.73 -20.20
CA TRP A 185 -21.11 -6.50 -20.92
C TRP A 185 -20.37 -7.79 -21.30
N LEU A 186 -20.69 -8.91 -20.62
CA LEU A 186 -20.13 -10.21 -20.96
C LEU A 186 -20.75 -10.78 -22.23
N LYS A 187 -19.91 -11.35 -23.08
CA LYS A 187 -20.36 -12.21 -24.18
C LYS A 187 -21.02 -13.49 -23.63
N PRO A 188 -21.96 -14.08 -24.35
CA PRO A 188 -22.45 -15.41 -24.00
C PRO A 188 -21.30 -16.41 -23.84
N GLY A 189 -21.29 -17.15 -22.73
CA GLY A 189 -20.18 -18.05 -22.37
C GLY A 189 -18.94 -17.37 -21.80
N GLY A 190 -18.98 -16.05 -21.59
CA GLY A 190 -17.89 -15.31 -20.97
C GLY A 190 -17.74 -15.58 -19.46
N PHE A 191 -16.60 -15.21 -18.90
CA PHE A 191 -16.24 -15.47 -17.51
C PHE A 191 -16.24 -14.20 -16.67
N PHE A 192 -16.81 -14.28 -15.48
CA PHE A 192 -16.62 -13.27 -14.43
C PHE A 192 -15.74 -13.85 -13.31
N ALA A 193 -14.56 -13.29 -13.11
CA ALA A 193 -13.69 -13.62 -12.00
C ALA A 193 -13.73 -12.53 -10.94
N VAL A 194 -14.03 -12.91 -9.71
CA VAL A 194 -14.13 -12.00 -8.57
C VAL A 194 -13.33 -12.52 -7.40
N GLN A 195 -12.55 -11.65 -6.78
CA GLN A 195 -11.86 -11.96 -5.54
C GLN A 195 -12.80 -11.75 -4.35
N LEU A 196 -13.03 -12.81 -3.62
CA LEU A 196 -13.85 -12.80 -2.40
C LEU A 196 -13.04 -13.23 -1.19
N VAL A 197 -13.49 -12.80 -0.04
CA VAL A 197 -12.85 -13.07 1.25
C VAL A 197 -13.66 -14.09 2.02
N ASP A 198 -12.99 -15.12 2.53
CA ASP A 198 -13.60 -15.98 3.54
C ASP A 198 -13.71 -15.20 4.86
N LYS A 199 -14.93 -14.87 5.26
CA LYS A 199 -15.22 -14.11 6.48
C LYS A 199 -14.52 -14.68 7.72
N ASN A 200 -14.40 -16.01 7.80
CA ASN A 200 -13.85 -16.69 8.98
C ASN A 200 -12.30 -16.70 9.00
N LYS A 201 -11.68 -16.41 7.85
CA LYS A 201 -10.21 -16.39 7.69
C LYS A 201 -9.66 -15.00 7.39
N PHE A 202 -10.55 -14.01 7.28
CA PHE A 202 -10.14 -12.65 6.97
C PHE A 202 -9.32 -12.03 8.11
N ASP A 203 -8.15 -11.55 7.77
CA ASP A 203 -7.31 -10.76 8.64
C ASP A 203 -7.31 -9.31 8.15
N PRO A 204 -7.91 -8.37 8.91
CA PRO A 204 -7.98 -6.97 8.51
C PRO A 204 -6.62 -6.26 8.49
N VAL A 205 -5.59 -6.89 9.07
CA VAL A 205 -4.23 -6.33 9.05
C VAL A 205 -3.52 -6.79 7.79
N VAL A 206 -3.48 -5.93 6.78
CA VAL A 206 -2.75 -6.19 5.54
C VAL A 206 -1.26 -5.91 5.77
N PRO A 207 -0.38 -6.90 5.60
CA PRO A 207 1.05 -6.65 5.65
C PRO A 207 1.46 -5.75 4.49
N ALA A 208 2.37 -4.80 4.74
CA ALA A 208 2.90 -3.93 3.70
C ALA A 208 3.50 -4.73 2.53
N GLY A 209 3.35 -4.25 1.31
CA GLY A 209 3.78 -4.92 0.09
C GLY A 209 5.29 -5.13 -0.01
N LYS A 210 6.09 -4.22 0.56
CA LYS A 210 7.55 -4.36 0.70
C LYS A 210 7.93 -4.54 2.16
N PRO A 211 8.82 -5.47 2.49
CA PRO A 211 9.05 -5.91 3.85
C PRO A 211 10.00 -4.99 4.64
N PHE A 212 9.50 -3.89 5.13
CA PHE A 212 9.80 -3.64 6.53
C PHE A 212 8.83 -4.53 7.29
N VAL A 213 9.35 -5.54 7.99
CA VAL A 213 8.56 -6.58 8.63
C VAL A 213 7.53 -5.93 9.56
N MET A 214 6.35 -5.64 9.03
CA MET A 214 5.21 -5.34 9.87
C MET A 214 4.75 -6.66 10.45
N VAL A 215 5.11 -6.88 11.69
CA VAL A 215 4.63 -8.02 12.46
C VAL A 215 3.12 -7.84 12.61
N ASN A 216 2.35 -8.77 12.05
CA ASN A 216 0.90 -8.74 12.23
C ASN A 216 0.59 -8.92 13.74
N PRO A 217 0.09 -7.88 14.43
CA PRO A 217 -0.13 -7.96 15.87
C PRO A 217 -1.18 -9.01 16.24
N GLN A 218 -2.06 -9.40 15.34
CA GLN A 218 -3.05 -10.47 15.59
C GLN A 218 -2.43 -11.84 15.74
N LYS A 219 -1.25 -12.11 15.15
CA LYS A 219 -0.54 -13.37 15.37
C LYS A 219 -0.14 -13.58 16.84
N PHE A 220 0.00 -12.49 17.58
CA PHE A 220 0.41 -12.48 18.98
C PHE A 220 -0.74 -12.17 19.94
N ALA A 221 -1.93 -11.86 19.43
CA ALA A 221 -3.10 -11.63 20.26
C ALA A 221 -3.59 -12.95 20.88
N LYS A 222 -3.87 -12.92 22.18
CA LYS A 222 -4.47 -14.09 22.88
C LYS A 222 -5.85 -14.46 22.36
N LYS A 223 -6.57 -13.50 21.77
CA LYS A 223 -7.89 -13.66 21.19
C LYS A 223 -7.87 -13.07 19.78
N ARG A 224 -8.23 -13.91 18.81
CA ARG A 224 -8.36 -13.46 17.42
C ARG A 224 -9.60 -12.56 17.30
N ILE A 225 -9.51 -11.48 16.52
CA ILE A 225 -10.68 -10.69 16.14
C ILE A 225 -11.50 -11.55 15.18
N THR A 226 -12.64 -12.05 15.66
CA THR A 226 -13.56 -12.88 14.86
C THR A 226 -14.64 -12.06 14.17
N ASP A 227 -14.92 -10.85 14.69
CA ASP A 227 -15.92 -9.94 14.16
C ASP A 227 -15.24 -8.63 13.74
N SER A 228 -15.00 -8.48 12.45
CA SER A 228 -14.55 -7.24 11.84
C SER A 228 -15.66 -6.68 10.95
N LYS A 229 -16.04 -5.43 11.18
CA LYS A 229 -16.92 -4.69 10.28
C LYS A 229 -16.05 -3.72 9.48
N VAL A 230 -15.87 -4.00 8.21
CA VAL A 230 -15.24 -3.07 7.30
C VAL A 230 -16.34 -2.13 6.78
N VAL A 231 -16.21 -0.85 7.08
CA VAL A 231 -17.13 0.20 6.58
C VAL A 231 -16.38 0.95 5.50
N PHE A 232 -16.84 0.83 4.27
CA PHE A 232 -16.33 1.56 3.11
C PHE A 232 -17.17 2.82 2.85
#